data_b0e9577b26a440b63443c804fabccdb1
#
_entry.id   b0e9577b26a440b63443c804fabccdb1
#
_cell.length_a   1.000
_cell.length_b   1.000
_cell.length_c   1.000
_cell.angle_alpha   90.00
_cell.angle_beta   90.00
_cell.angle_gamma   90.00
#
_symmetry.space_group_name_H-M   'P 1'
#
loop_
_entity.id
_entity.type
_entity.pdbx_description
1 polymer ?
#
loop_
_entity_poly.entity_id
_entity_poly.type
_entity_poly.pdbx_seq_one_letter_code
_entity_poly.pdbx_strand_id
1 'polypeptide(L)'
;MSDEKKKLRSTAWFGPANKDGFLHRSWMKNQGVPDDNFDGRPVIGICNTWSDLTPCNAHFRDLAERVKRGVYEAGGFPVEFPVSSLGEPTMRPTAMLFRNLASMDVEEAIRAHPIDGVVLLVGCDKTTPSLMMGAASCDLPTICLSGGPMLNGKFRGRDIGSGTDVWKFDQAVKAGEMSLDDFMDAESGMSRSVGHCMTMGTASTMASMVESIGMGMPENAAIPAADARRYRLAQIVGRRIVSMVHEDLKMSKIVTRAAMENAIRTNAAIGGSTNAVVHLLALAGRLGVDLTLDDWDQLGRDVPTVVDLMPSGRFLMEDFYYAGGVPAVIRRLGEADMLNRDAVTVNGQTIWENNKDADNWDEEVIRPFDNALLASGGIAVLRGNLSPKGAIIKPSAATPELMKQRGRAVVFTSIEDYKARIEDPDLDIDENCVMVLQYCGPKGYPGMAEVGNMGLPPKVLQKGITDMVRISDARMSGTAYGTVVLHTAPEAAAGGVLALVQDGDMIELDVEARHMHLDVSDEELARRRENWTAPESAMPGGYQKLYFDHVLQADQGVDFDFLVGCRGAEVPRDSH
;
A
#
# COMPACT_ATOMS: atom_id res chain seq x y z
N MET A 1 -27.48 7.97 36.65
CA MET A 1 -26.12 7.52 36.40
C MET A 1 -25.34 8.75 35.99
N SER A 2 -24.41 9.21 36.80
CA SER A 2 -23.56 10.36 36.49
C SER A 2 -22.71 10.02 35.27
N ASP A 3 -22.89 10.79 34.19
CA ASP A 3 -21.95 10.80 33.06
C ASP A 3 -20.58 11.28 33.59
N GLU A 4 -19.75 10.35 34.05
CA GLU A 4 -18.33 10.65 34.19
C GLU A 4 -17.80 10.82 32.77
N LYS A 5 -17.71 12.08 32.33
CA LYS A 5 -17.06 12.43 31.06
C LYS A 5 -15.65 11.80 31.08
N LYS A 6 -15.37 10.86 30.19
CA LYS A 6 -14.07 10.25 30.06
C LYS A 6 -13.02 11.36 30.01
N LYS A 7 -12.02 11.28 30.89
CA LYS A 7 -10.95 12.27 30.96
C LYS A 7 -10.10 12.18 29.68
N LEU A 8 -10.06 13.26 28.91
CA LEU A 8 -9.24 13.35 27.71
C LEU A 8 -7.75 13.26 28.07
N ARG A 9 -6.95 12.66 27.20
CA ARG A 9 -5.51 12.49 27.38
C ARG A 9 -4.80 13.83 27.47
N SER A 10 -5.16 14.80 26.63
CA SER A 10 -4.62 16.17 26.60
C SER A 10 -4.79 16.94 27.91
N THR A 11 -5.77 16.55 28.73
CA THR A 11 -5.98 17.21 30.04
C THR A 11 -4.85 16.98 31.01
N ALA A 12 -3.98 15.97 30.82
CA ALA A 12 -2.78 15.79 31.62
C ALA A 12 -1.76 16.92 31.38
N TRP A 13 -1.72 17.50 30.18
CA TRP A 13 -0.83 18.63 29.85
C TRP A 13 -1.47 19.99 30.09
N PHE A 14 -2.70 20.21 29.62
CA PHE A 14 -3.31 21.52 29.60
C PHE A 14 -4.21 21.82 30.80
N GLY A 15 -4.64 20.80 31.54
CA GLY A 15 -5.56 20.96 32.68
C GLY A 15 -4.94 21.45 33.98
N PRO A 16 -3.69 21.02 34.39
CA PRO A 16 -3.17 21.36 35.71
C PRO A 16 -2.93 22.84 35.90
N ALA A 17 -3.37 23.38 37.08
CA ALA A 17 -3.11 24.74 37.52
C ALA A 17 -1.82 24.80 38.35
N ASN A 18 -0.74 24.27 37.81
CA ASN A 18 0.60 24.19 38.42
C ASN A 18 1.70 24.64 37.43
N LYS A 19 2.96 24.48 37.83
CA LYS A 19 4.12 24.83 37.00
C LYS A 19 4.07 24.13 35.61
N ASP A 20 3.71 22.87 35.55
CA ASP A 20 3.75 22.09 34.30
C ASP A 20 2.66 22.53 33.33
N GLY A 21 1.40 22.64 33.81
CA GLY A 21 0.30 23.18 32.99
C GLY A 21 0.55 24.62 32.56
N PHE A 22 1.20 25.44 33.41
CA PHE A 22 1.62 26.81 33.03
C PHE A 22 2.61 26.75 31.85
N LEU A 23 3.65 25.90 31.93
CA LEU A 23 4.63 25.74 30.84
C LEU A 23 3.94 25.33 29.54
N HIS A 24 3.16 24.26 29.57
CA HIS A 24 2.49 23.76 28.38
C HIS A 24 1.59 24.80 27.71
N ARG A 25 0.70 25.48 28.48
CA ARG A 25 -0.19 26.48 27.90
C ARG A 25 0.54 27.75 27.44
N SER A 26 1.54 28.22 28.20
CA SER A 26 2.27 29.46 27.84
C SER A 26 3.04 29.30 26.54
N TRP A 27 3.64 28.11 26.29
CA TRP A 27 4.33 27.84 25.02
C TRP A 27 3.36 27.74 23.84
N MET A 28 2.18 27.19 24.03
CA MET A 28 1.15 27.22 22.97
C MET A 28 0.66 28.63 22.68
N LYS A 29 0.57 29.48 23.71
CA LYS A 29 0.14 30.89 23.57
C LYS A 29 1.13 31.73 22.76
N ASN A 30 2.42 31.37 22.68
CA ASN A 30 3.39 32.10 21.86
C ASN A 30 3.06 32.03 20.36
N GLN A 31 2.23 31.06 19.95
CA GLN A 31 1.71 30.93 18.58
C GLN A 31 0.38 31.68 18.38
N GLY A 32 -0.07 32.44 19.36
CA GLY A 32 -1.36 33.16 19.33
C GLY A 32 -2.57 32.29 19.67
N VAL A 33 -2.38 31.14 20.32
CA VAL A 33 -3.48 30.27 20.75
C VAL A 33 -4.27 30.95 21.88
N PRO A 34 -5.60 31.16 21.74
CA PRO A 34 -6.43 31.75 22.76
C PRO A 34 -6.62 30.86 23.99
N ASP A 35 -6.92 31.46 25.15
CA ASP A 35 -7.07 30.75 26.42
C ASP A 35 -8.20 29.72 26.44
N ASP A 36 -9.27 29.95 25.70
CA ASP A 36 -10.42 29.07 25.61
C ASP A 36 -10.14 27.75 24.84
N ASN A 37 -9.01 27.64 24.15
CA ASN A 37 -8.56 26.36 23.58
C ASN A 37 -8.09 25.35 24.63
N PHE A 38 -7.86 25.79 25.87
CA PHE A 38 -7.42 24.93 26.99
C PHE A 38 -8.56 24.59 27.96
N ASP A 39 -9.81 24.70 27.54
CA ASP A 39 -11.02 24.47 28.34
C ASP A 39 -11.41 23.00 28.53
N GLY A 40 -10.58 22.08 28.05
CA GLY A 40 -10.79 20.63 28.08
C GLY A 40 -11.48 20.09 26.83
N ARG A 41 -11.51 20.85 25.75
CA ARG A 41 -11.90 20.34 24.41
C ARG A 41 -10.91 19.33 23.85
N PRO A 42 -11.35 18.41 22.97
CA PRO A 42 -10.46 17.45 22.34
C PRO A 42 -9.35 18.12 21.52
N VAL A 43 -8.12 17.67 21.72
CA VAL A 43 -6.95 18.07 20.92
C VAL A 43 -6.77 17.07 19.79
N ILE A 44 -6.89 17.57 18.55
CA ILE A 44 -6.83 16.76 17.35
C ILE A 44 -5.50 16.97 16.62
N GLY A 45 -4.68 15.91 16.56
CA GLY A 45 -3.47 15.89 15.77
C GLY A 45 -3.78 15.75 14.28
N ILE A 46 -3.20 16.63 13.46
CA ILE A 46 -3.23 16.49 12.00
C ILE A 46 -1.84 16.07 11.55
N CYS A 47 -1.70 14.76 11.28
CA CYS A 47 -0.45 14.14 10.85
C CYS A 47 -0.25 14.42 9.36
N ASN A 48 0.67 15.31 9.01
CA ASN A 48 0.84 15.82 7.66
C ASN A 48 2.15 15.34 7.01
N THR A 49 2.02 14.62 5.90
CA THR A 49 3.12 14.15 5.06
C THR A 49 3.39 15.06 3.86
N TRP A 50 3.07 16.33 3.94
CA TRP A 50 3.43 17.30 2.92
C TRP A 50 4.95 17.38 2.73
N SER A 51 5.39 17.42 1.47
CA SER A 51 6.79 17.70 1.11
C SER A 51 6.89 18.09 -0.37
N ASP A 52 7.79 19.01 -0.69
CA ASP A 52 8.16 19.30 -2.09
C ASP A 52 8.86 18.10 -2.76
N LEU A 53 9.48 17.20 -1.96
CA LEU A 53 10.12 15.99 -2.44
C LEU A 53 9.13 14.83 -2.70
N THR A 54 7.87 15.00 -2.33
CA THR A 54 6.80 14.02 -2.54
C THR A 54 5.65 14.65 -3.31
N PRO A 55 5.72 14.71 -4.65
CA PRO A 55 4.73 15.40 -5.48
C PRO A 55 3.29 14.91 -5.26
N CYS A 56 3.10 13.62 -4.95
CA CYS A 56 1.79 13.05 -4.62
C CYS A 56 1.09 13.77 -3.46
N ASN A 57 1.84 14.37 -2.53
CA ASN A 57 1.36 15.00 -1.30
C ASN A 57 1.49 16.54 -1.33
N ALA A 58 1.82 17.13 -2.48
CA ALA A 58 2.12 18.56 -2.62
C ALA A 58 0.96 19.49 -2.15
N HIS A 59 -0.29 19.03 -2.23
CA HIS A 59 -1.50 19.78 -1.86
C HIS A 59 -1.94 19.59 -0.40
N PHE A 60 -1.20 18.87 0.43
CA PHE A 60 -1.65 18.50 1.78
C PHE A 60 -1.71 19.66 2.77
N ARG A 61 -0.99 20.76 2.53
CA ARG A 61 -1.18 22.00 3.31
C ARG A 61 -2.61 22.52 3.21
N ASP A 62 -3.17 22.53 1.98
CA ASP A 62 -4.54 22.98 1.77
C ASP A 62 -5.57 22.04 2.40
N LEU A 63 -5.32 20.73 2.35
CA LEU A 63 -6.17 19.75 3.02
C LEU A 63 -6.13 19.91 4.54
N ALA A 64 -4.95 20.12 5.13
CA ALA A 64 -4.78 20.36 6.56
C ALA A 64 -5.58 21.57 7.02
N GLU A 65 -5.57 22.68 6.28
CA GLU A 65 -6.36 23.87 6.61
C GLU A 65 -7.88 23.60 6.58
N ARG A 66 -8.35 22.75 5.68
CA ARG A 66 -9.77 22.35 5.65
C ARG A 66 -10.12 21.44 6.83
N VAL A 67 -9.24 20.51 7.21
CA VAL A 67 -9.42 19.68 8.40
C VAL A 67 -9.49 20.56 9.66
N LYS A 68 -8.56 21.52 9.84
CA LYS A 68 -8.56 22.46 10.98
C LYS A 68 -9.89 23.20 11.12
N ARG A 69 -10.46 23.69 10.01
CA ARG A 69 -11.78 24.34 10.03
C ARG A 69 -12.86 23.42 10.59
N GLY A 70 -12.92 22.18 10.10
CA GLY A 70 -13.86 21.18 10.58
C GLY A 70 -13.69 20.84 12.06
N VAL A 71 -12.46 20.76 12.56
CA VAL A 71 -12.16 20.53 13.97
C VAL A 71 -12.65 21.69 14.83
N TYR A 72 -12.37 22.94 14.44
CA TYR A 72 -12.86 24.13 15.16
C TYR A 72 -14.39 24.20 15.17
N GLU A 73 -15.05 23.94 14.03
CA GLU A 73 -16.53 23.92 13.94
C GLU A 73 -17.15 22.90 14.89
N ALA A 74 -16.49 21.79 15.15
CA ALA A 74 -16.96 20.75 16.07
C ALA A 74 -16.51 20.96 17.53
N GLY A 75 -15.84 22.07 17.83
CA GLY A 75 -15.40 22.42 19.18
C GLY A 75 -14.13 21.73 19.64
N GLY A 76 -13.29 21.22 18.70
CA GLY A 76 -11.97 20.68 18.98
C GLY A 76 -10.86 21.72 18.86
N PHE A 77 -9.66 21.36 19.27
CA PHE A 77 -8.43 22.14 19.10
C PHE A 77 -7.48 21.40 18.13
N PRO A 78 -7.33 21.86 16.88
CA PRO A 78 -6.46 21.22 15.91
C PRO A 78 -5.00 21.61 16.12
N VAL A 79 -4.10 20.63 16.08
CA VAL A 79 -2.65 20.81 16.07
C VAL A 79 -2.06 20.02 14.91
N GLU A 80 -1.43 20.71 13.97
CA GLU A 80 -0.76 20.08 12.83
C GLU A 80 0.68 19.76 13.18
N PHE A 81 1.16 18.58 12.80
CA PHE A 81 2.54 18.18 12.95
C PHE A 81 3.05 17.44 11.71
N PRO A 82 4.31 17.68 11.31
CA PRO A 82 4.93 16.99 10.20
C PRO A 82 5.41 15.61 10.61
N VAL A 83 5.42 14.69 9.66
CA VAL A 83 6.10 13.40 9.75
C VAL A 83 6.81 13.11 8.44
N SER A 84 7.70 12.11 8.43
CA SER A 84 8.44 11.70 7.24
C SER A 84 7.51 11.47 6.03
N SER A 85 7.79 12.15 4.92
CA SER A 85 7.05 12.02 3.66
C SER A 85 7.78 11.09 2.70
N LEU A 86 7.09 10.07 2.20
CA LEU A 86 7.67 9.02 1.38
C LEU A 86 7.17 9.12 -0.06
N GLY A 87 8.03 9.55 -0.97
CA GLY A 87 7.73 9.75 -2.40
C GLY A 87 8.32 8.63 -3.25
N GLU A 88 7.54 7.62 -3.64
CA GLU A 88 8.03 6.48 -4.42
C GLU A 88 8.81 6.90 -5.69
N PRO A 89 8.38 7.91 -6.47
CA PRO A 89 9.10 8.28 -7.69
C PRO A 89 10.48 8.92 -7.47
N THR A 90 10.75 9.45 -6.28
CA THR A 90 11.93 10.29 -6.01
C THR A 90 12.90 9.69 -5.00
N MET A 91 12.51 8.66 -4.25
CA MET A 91 13.35 8.05 -3.22
C MET A 91 14.19 6.88 -3.74
N ARG A 92 15.41 6.78 -3.24
CA ARG A 92 16.33 5.64 -3.46
C ARG A 92 16.86 5.12 -2.12
N PRO A 93 17.06 3.81 -1.98
CA PRO A 93 16.87 2.74 -2.98
C PRO A 93 15.39 2.49 -3.31
N THR A 94 14.49 2.67 -2.36
CA THR A 94 13.01 2.57 -2.50
C THR A 94 12.34 3.24 -1.30
N ALA A 95 11.16 3.83 -1.48
CA ALA A 95 10.39 4.41 -0.38
C ALA A 95 10.01 3.36 0.68
N MET A 96 9.90 2.08 0.30
CA MET A 96 9.59 0.98 1.23
C MET A 96 10.65 0.78 2.32
N LEU A 97 11.92 1.06 2.06
CA LEU A 97 12.97 1.04 3.10
C LEU A 97 12.57 1.90 4.30
N PHE A 98 11.93 3.05 4.03
CA PHE A 98 11.61 4.05 5.04
C PHE A 98 10.19 3.90 5.62
N ARG A 99 9.37 2.92 5.17
CA ARG A 99 8.00 2.72 5.66
C ARG A 99 7.96 2.49 7.17
N ASN A 100 8.81 1.63 7.69
CA ASN A 100 8.85 1.31 9.12
C ASN A 100 9.42 2.48 9.93
N LEU A 101 10.42 3.21 9.43
CA LEU A 101 10.95 4.42 10.06
C LEU A 101 9.85 5.49 10.19
N ALA A 102 9.12 5.77 9.12
CA ALA A 102 8.02 6.73 9.14
C ALA A 102 6.90 6.28 10.10
N SER A 103 6.63 4.97 10.22
CA SER A 103 5.66 4.48 11.19
C SER A 103 6.11 4.70 12.64
N MET A 104 7.40 4.60 12.93
CA MET A 104 7.96 4.93 14.25
C MET A 104 7.86 6.42 14.55
N ASP A 105 8.17 7.27 13.56
CA ASP A 105 8.02 8.74 13.65
C ASP A 105 6.59 9.14 14.01
N VAL A 106 5.60 8.56 13.32
CA VAL A 106 4.17 8.77 13.61
C VAL A 106 3.78 8.29 15.01
N GLU A 107 4.20 7.07 15.38
CA GLU A 107 3.90 6.48 16.68
C GLU A 107 4.41 7.36 17.81
N GLU A 108 5.68 7.76 17.75
CA GLU A 108 6.29 8.57 18.80
C GLU A 108 5.77 10.01 18.81
N ALA A 109 5.49 10.60 17.65
CA ALA A 109 4.84 11.92 17.58
C ALA A 109 3.46 11.91 18.26
N ILE A 110 2.64 10.88 18.02
CA ILE A 110 1.32 10.74 18.66
C ILE A 110 1.47 10.49 20.16
N ARG A 111 2.37 9.57 20.56
CA ARG A 111 2.54 9.17 21.96
C ARG A 111 3.06 10.30 22.81
N ALA A 112 4.06 11.05 22.34
CA ALA A 112 4.74 12.08 23.10
C ALA A 112 3.93 13.38 23.28
N HIS A 113 2.90 13.63 22.48
CA HIS A 113 2.18 14.90 22.46
C HIS A 113 0.76 14.81 23.02
N PRO A 114 0.15 15.94 23.44
CA PRO A 114 -1.19 16.00 24.07
C PRO A 114 -2.32 15.82 23.06
N ILE A 115 -2.34 14.70 22.35
CA ILE A 115 -3.27 14.40 21.25
C ILE A 115 -4.33 13.41 21.74
N ASP A 116 -5.62 13.69 21.52
CA ASP A 116 -6.76 12.84 21.87
C ASP A 116 -7.30 12.04 20.69
N GLY A 117 -7.12 12.55 19.48
CA GLY A 117 -7.50 11.89 18.22
C GLY A 117 -6.65 12.39 17.07
N VAL A 118 -6.60 11.62 15.98
CA VAL A 118 -5.65 11.87 14.88
C VAL A 118 -6.35 11.84 13.52
N VAL A 119 -6.06 12.82 12.68
CA VAL A 119 -6.32 12.77 11.24
C VAL A 119 -5.02 12.47 10.53
N LEU A 120 -4.97 11.38 9.76
CA LEU A 120 -3.84 11.00 8.94
C LEU A 120 -4.03 11.51 7.51
N LEU A 121 -3.19 12.44 7.05
CA LEU A 121 -3.15 12.86 5.66
C LEU A 121 -2.25 11.90 4.88
N VAL A 122 -2.85 11.06 4.05
CA VAL A 122 -2.20 9.94 3.36
C VAL A 122 -2.32 10.07 1.83
N GLY A 123 -1.31 9.66 1.08
CA GLY A 123 -1.33 9.84 -0.38
C GLY A 123 -0.47 8.85 -1.13
N CYS A 124 0.84 9.07 -1.20
CA CYS A 124 1.74 8.20 -1.94
C CYS A 124 1.80 6.78 -1.34
N ASP A 125 2.28 5.83 -2.12
CA ASP A 125 2.29 4.38 -1.90
C ASP A 125 2.61 3.93 -0.48
N LYS A 126 3.62 4.53 0.13
CA LYS A 126 4.14 4.10 1.44
C LYS A 126 3.71 5.02 2.58
N THR A 127 3.19 6.23 2.29
CA THR A 127 2.68 7.10 3.35
C THR A 127 1.40 6.53 3.97
N THR A 128 0.50 5.97 3.18
CA THR A 128 -0.74 5.36 3.69
C THR A 128 -0.45 4.25 4.71
N PRO A 129 0.29 3.17 4.39
CA PRO A 129 0.55 2.11 5.35
C PRO A 129 1.42 2.57 6.52
N SER A 130 2.43 3.43 6.33
CA SER A 130 3.29 3.88 7.43
C SER A 130 2.52 4.67 8.49
N LEU A 131 1.65 5.59 8.08
CA LEU A 131 0.86 6.36 9.02
C LEU A 131 -0.16 5.49 9.76
N MET A 132 -0.84 4.60 9.03
CA MET A 132 -1.77 3.65 9.66
C MET A 132 -1.08 2.74 10.67
N MET A 133 0.11 2.19 10.34
CA MET A 133 0.89 1.34 11.25
C MET A 133 1.31 2.11 12.51
N GLY A 134 1.79 3.34 12.37
CA GLY A 134 2.18 4.18 13.52
C GLY A 134 0.99 4.51 14.42
N ALA A 135 -0.12 4.93 13.85
CA ALA A 135 -1.35 5.22 14.61
C ALA A 135 -1.95 3.96 15.26
N ALA A 136 -1.86 2.80 14.59
CA ALA A 136 -2.30 1.51 15.12
C ALA A 136 -1.56 1.13 16.40
N SER A 137 -0.27 1.42 16.48
CA SER A 137 0.53 1.17 17.68
C SER A 137 0.10 1.98 18.90
N CYS A 138 -0.55 3.15 18.69
CA CYS A 138 -1.06 4.02 19.75
C CYS A 138 -2.53 3.77 20.10
N ASP A 139 -3.31 3.28 19.16
CA ASP A 139 -4.74 2.97 19.30
C ASP A 139 -5.59 4.14 19.84
N LEU A 140 -5.41 5.33 19.31
CA LEU A 140 -6.30 6.48 19.53
C LEU A 140 -7.43 6.51 18.48
N PRO A 141 -8.52 7.27 18.71
CA PRO A 141 -9.46 7.63 17.66
C PRO A 141 -8.72 8.20 16.46
N THR A 142 -8.84 7.55 15.31
CA THR A 142 -8.04 7.87 14.11
C THR A 142 -8.91 7.78 12.86
N ILE A 143 -8.76 8.76 11.96
CA ILE A 143 -9.41 8.78 10.65
C ILE A 143 -8.38 9.11 9.56
N CYS A 144 -8.45 8.42 8.43
CA CYS A 144 -7.60 8.68 7.27
C CYS A 144 -8.31 9.60 6.27
N LEU A 145 -7.56 10.56 5.76
CA LEU A 145 -7.96 11.39 4.61
C LEU A 145 -6.95 11.16 3.49
N SER A 146 -7.39 10.48 2.42
CA SER A 146 -6.57 10.28 1.23
C SER A 146 -6.44 11.57 0.42
N GLY A 147 -5.27 11.83 -0.15
CA GLY A 147 -5.05 12.99 -1.01
C GLY A 147 -5.82 12.94 -2.33
N GLY A 148 -6.14 11.73 -2.79
CA GLY A 148 -6.84 11.48 -4.04
C GLY A 148 -5.90 11.30 -5.25
N PRO A 149 -6.39 10.66 -6.31
CA PRO A 149 -5.64 10.46 -7.54
C PRO A 149 -5.49 11.75 -8.35
N MET A 150 -4.47 11.80 -9.22
CA MET A 150 -4.38 12.80 -10.29
C MET A 150 -5.56 12.65 -11.26
N LEU A 151 -5.84 13.71 -12.01
CA LEU A 151 -6.70 13.64 -13.20
C LEU A 151 -6.07 12.74 -14.27
N ASN A 152 -6.88 12.12 -15.12
CA ASN A 152 -6.42 11.28 -16.22
C ASN A 152 -5.33 11.99 -17.05
N GLY A 153 -4.18 11.34 -17.27
CA GLY A 153 -3.16 11.86 -18.19
C GLY A 153 -3.69 11.93 -19.62
N LYS A 154 -3.11 12.77 -20.45
CA LYS A 154 -3.53 12.98 -21.84
C LYS A 154 -2.34 13.02 -22.79
N PHE A 155 -2.37 12.20 -23.83
CA PHE A 155 -1.37 12.25 -24.88
C PHE A 155 -2.03 12.01 -26.25
N ARG A 156 -1.88 12.98 -27.18
CA ARG A 156 -2.41 12.91 -28.55
C ARG A 156 -3.87 12.44 -28.65
N GLY A 157 -4.74 12.98 -27.76
CA GLY A 157 -6.17 12.66 -27.75
C GLY A 157 -6.54 11.36 -27.06
N ARG A 158 -5.59 10.68 -26.43
CA ARG A 158 -5.82 9.45 -25.64
C ARG A 158 -5.58 9.70 -24.16
N ASP A 159 -6.29 8.96 -23.33
CA ASP A 159 -5.99 8.86 -21.92
C ASP A 159 -4.76 8.01 -21.73
N ILE A 160 -3.86 8.43 -20.81
CA ILE A 160 -2.68 7.69 -20.43
C ILE A 160 -2.59 7.61 -18.90
N GLY A 161 -2.20 6.43 -18.40
CA GLY A 161 -2.10 6.15 -16.98
C GLY A 161 -0.68 6.19 -16.45
N SER A 162 -0.48 6.89 -15.34
CA SER A 162 0.82 6.95 -14.66
C SER A 162 1.36 5.55 -14.36
N GLY A 163 2.64 5.35 -14.63
CA GLY A 163 3.32 4.07 -14.50
C GLY A 163 2.97 3.10 -15.63
N THR A 164 1.74 2.64 -15.75
CA THR A 164 1.35 1.61 -16.74
C THR A 164 1.74 1.97 -18.17
N ASP A 165 1.42 3.18 -18.63
CA ASP A 165 1.77 3.59 -19.99
C ASP A 165 3.25 3.98 -20.11
N VAL A 166 3.94 4.35 -19.03
CA VAL A 166 5.41 4.50 -19.04
C VAL A 166 6.07 3.16 -19.40
N TRP A 167 5.63 2.07 -18.78
CA TRP A 167 6.15 0.73 -19.09
C TRP A 167 5.85 0.31 -20.53
N LYS A 168 4.63 0.57 -21.03
CA LYS A 168 4.25 0.28 -22.42
C LYS A 168 5.05 1.11 -23.42
N PHE A 169 5.25 2.38 -23.15
CA PHE A 169 6.02 3.27 -24.03
C PHE A 169 7.51 2.88 -24.06
N ASP A 170 8.12 2.54 -22.91
CA ASP A 170 9.49 2.04 -22.86
C ASP A 170 9.65 0.73 -23.67
N GLN A 171 8.69 -0.18 -23.55
CA GLN A 171 8.68 -1.40 -24.36
C GLN A 171 8.54 -1.11 -25.86
N ALA A 172 7.65 -0.18 -26.24
CA ALA A 172 7.47 0.22 -27.63
C ALA A 172 8.73 0.88 -28.22
N VAL A 173 9.46 1.68 -27.42
CA VAL A 173 10.76 2.23 -27.83
C VAL A 173 11.78 1.10 -28.04
N LYS A 174 11.87 0.13 -27.13
CA LYS A 174 12.80 -1.02 -27.25
C LYS A 174 12.44 -1.97 -28.40
N ALA A 175 11.16 -2.06 -28.74
CA ALA A 175 10.68 -2.81 -29.90
C ALA A 175 10.89 -2.05 -31.23
N GLY A 176 11.21 -0.75 -31.19
CA GLY A 176 11.33 0.11 -32.38
C GLY A 176 9.99 0.61 -32.94
N GLU A 177 8.92 0.50 -32.17
CA GLU A 177 7.55 0.93 -32.55
C GLU A 177 7.24 2.38 -32.18
N MET A 178 8.02 2.97 -31.27
CA MET A 178 7.88 4.35 -30.79
C MET A 178 9.25 5.05 -30.83
N SER A 179 9.27 6.34 -31.25
CA SER A 179 10.49 7.12 -31.19
C SER A 179 10.77 7.61 -29.75
N LEU A 180 12.04 7.86 -29.43
CA LEU A 180 12.40 8.44 -28.14
C LEU A 180 11.81 9.84 -27.95
N ASP A 181 11.72 10.64 -29.02
CA ASP A 181 11.11 11.96 -28.99
C ASP A 181 9.62 11.89 -28.64
N ASP A 182 8.86 10.95 -29.21
CA ASP A 182 7.46 10.71 -28.86
C ASP A 182 7.29 10.26 -27.41
N PHE A 183 8.20 9.42 -26.91
CA PHE A 183 8.23 9.00 -25.51
C PHE A 183 8.41 10.19 -24.56
N MET A 184 9.39 11.05 -24.85
CA MET A 184 9.66 12.25 -24.05
C MET A 184 8.53 13.29 -24.14
N ASP A 185 7.86 13.41 -25.30
CA ASP A 185 6.71 14.30 -25.48
C ASP A 185 5.50 13.91 -24.61
N ALA A 186 5.31 12.62 -24.35
CA ALA A 186 4.24 12.10 -23.49
C ALA A 186 4.40 12.53 -22.00
N GLU A 187 5.62 12.84 -21.54
CA GLU A 187 5.92 13.14 -20.13
C GLU A 187 5.06 14.28 -19.57
N SER A 188 4.97 15.40 -20.32
CA SER A 188 4.21 16.58 -19.87
C SER A 188 2.71 16.34 -19.72
N GLY A 189 2.16 15.39 -20.50
CA GLY A 189 0.74 15.02 -20.45
C GLY A 189 0.40 14.00 -19.39
N MET A 190 1.38 13.30 -18.85
CA MET A 190 1.19 12.21 -17.89
C MET A 190 0.70 12.70 -16.53
N SER A 191 1.41 13.64 -15.91
CA SER A 191 1.16 14.11 -14.53
C SER A 191 0.66 15.57 -14.55
N ARG A 192 -0.61 15.76 -14.91
CA ARG A 192 -1.16 17.10 -15.17
C ARG A 192 -1.92 17.75 -14.02
N SER A 193 -1.94 17.13 -12.84
CA SER A 193 -2.51 17.68 -11.60
C SER A 193 -1.77 17.17 -10.38
N VAL A 194 -2.05 17.77 -9.20
CA VAL A 194 -1.67 17.20 -7.91
C VAL A 194 -2.38 15.87 -7.68
N GLY A 195 -1.89 15.05 -6.74
CA GLY A 195 -2.47 13.76 -6.39
C GLY A 195 -1.49 12.60 -6.60
N HIS A 196 -1.91 11.41 -6.18
CA HIS A 196 -1.16 10.18 -6.43
C HIS A 196 -1.47 9.59 -7.81
N CYS A 197 -0.83 8.48 -8.17
CA CYS A 197 -1.05 7.79 -9.44
C CYS A 197 -2.54 7.55 -9.71
N MET A 198 -2.98 7.81 -10.97
CA MET A 198 -4.37 7.67 -11.41
C MET A 198 -4.71 6.26 -11.92
N THR A 199 -3.77 5.32 -11.93
CA THR A 199 -4.03 3.89 -12.18
C THR A 199 -4.36 3.17 -10.88
N MET A 200 -4.90 1.95 -10.93
CA MET A 200 -5.07 1.07 -9.75
C MET A 200 -3.72 0.48 -9.34
N GLY A 201 -2.73 1.36 -9.13
CA GLY A 201 -1.45 1.05 -8.52
C GLY A 201 -1.53 0.98 -7.00
N THR A 202 -0.39 0.98 -6.30
CA THR A 202 -0.36 0.81 -4.85
C THR A 202 -1.02 1.95 -4.10
N ALA A 203 -0.83 3.21 -4.52
CA ALA A 203 -1.45 4.36 -3.86
C ALA A 203 -2.99 4.30 -3.90
N SER A 204 -3.57 4.07 -5.10
CA SER A 204 -5.02 3.93 -5.28
C SER A 204 -5.57 2.69 -4.57
N THR A 205 -4.83 1.57 -4.61
CA THR A 205 -5.19 0.36 -3.86
C THR A 205 -5.23 0.64 -2.36
N MET A 206 -4.19 1.24 -1.79
CA MET A 206 -4.18 1.52 -0.35
C MET A 206 -5.24 2.54 0.07
N ALA A 207 -5.55 3.53 -0.76
CA ALA A 207 -6.70 4.42 -0.54
C ALA A 207 -8.03 3.64 -0.53
N SER A 208 -8.21 2.68 -1.45
CA SER A 208 -9.38 1.79 -1.47
C SER A 208 -9.42 0.86 -0.25
N MET A 209 -8.27 0.36 0.21
CA MET A 209 -8.18 -0.43 1.45
C MET A 209 -8.57 0.40 2.69
N VAL A 210 -8.11 1.65 2.79
CA VAL A 210 -8.52 2.58 3.87
C VAL A 210 -10.04 2.69 3.93
N GLU A 211 -10.71 2.84 2.78
CA GLU A 211 -12.16 2.97 2.70
C GLU A 211 -12.87 1.65 3.02
N SER A 212 -12.42 0.53 2.47
CA SER A 212 -13.03 -0.79 2.68
C SER A 212 -12.83 -1.37 4.09
N ILE A 213 -11.74 -1.00 4.79
CA ILE A 213 -11.54 -1.29 6.20
C ILE A 213 -12.47 -0.42 7.09
N GLY A 214 -12.94 0.71 6.56
CA GLY A 214 -13.75 1.67 7.31
C GLY A 214 -12.94 2.77 8.01
N MET A 215 -11.65 2.93 7.70
CA MET A 215 -10.78 3.97 8.29
C MET A 215 -10.88 5.33 7.58
N GLY A 216 -11.57 5.41 6.45
CA GLY A 216 -11.93 6.63 5.73
C GLY A 216 -13.44 6.79 5.59
N MET A 217 -13.88 8.00 5.32
CA MET A 217 -15.28 8.27 4.94
C MET A 217 -15.59 7.62 3.58
N PRO A 218 -16.85 7.30 3.28
CA PRO A 218 -17.24 6.88 1.92
C PRO A 218 -16.75 7.86 0.84
N GLU A 219 -16.41 7.35 -0.34
CA GLU A 219 -15.82 8.07 -1.49
C GLU A 219 -14.37 8.58 -1.28
N ASN A 220 -13.80 8.39 -0.08
CA ASN A 220 -12.47 8.91 0.25
C ASN A 220 -11.37 8.47 -0.73
N ALA A 221 -11.43 7.25 -1.26
CA ALA A 221 -10.39 6.69 -2.11
C ALA A 221 -10.30 7.40 -3.48
N ALA A 222 -11.44 7.60 -4.15
CA ALA A 222 -11.48 7.85 -5.58
C ALA A 222 -11.70 9.31 -5.99
N ILE A 223 -12.20 10.20 -5.10
CA ILE A 223 -12.35 11.63 -5.43
C ILE A 223 -11.00 12.18 -5.93
N PRO A 224 -10.91 12.75 -7.15
CA PRO A 224 -9.66 13.32 -7.64
C PRO A 224 -9.10 14.41 -6.72
N ALA A 225 -7.79 14.51 -6.61
CA ALA A 225 -7.12 15.47 -5.73
C ALA A 225 -7.48 16.93 -6.06
N ALA A 226 -7.68 17.24 -7.34
CA ALA A 226 -8.02 18.58 -7.84
C ALA A 226 -9.53 18.91 -7.73
N ASP A 227 -10.37 17.96 -7.33
CA ASP A 227 -11.82 18.16 -7.22
C ASP A 227 -12.21 18.86 -5.92
N ALA A 228 -13.09 19.84 -5.99
CA ALA A 228 -13.57 20.61 -4.82
C ALA A 228 -14.23 19.70 -3.75
N ARG A 229 -14.77 18.54 -4.14
CA ARG A 229 -15.32 17.54 -3.21
C ARG A 229 -14.27 16.99 -2.26
N ARG A 230 -13.00 16.94 -2.66
CA ARG A 230 -11.87 16.56 -1.81
C ARG A 230 -11.71 17.53 -0.62
N TYR A 231 -11.79 18.84 -0.87
CA TYR A 231 -11.75 19.85 0.19
C TYR A 231 -12.98 19.81 1.11
N ARG A 232 -14.17 19.54 0.52
CA ARG A 232 -15.39 19.34 1.32
C ARG A 232 -15.26 18.15 2.25
N LEU A 233 -14.74 17.03 1.75
CA LEU A 233 -14.49 15.82 2.55
C LEU A 233 -13.50 16.10 3.68
N ALA A 234 -12.42 16.83 3.42
CA ALA A 234 -11.43 17.20 4.44
C ALA A 234 -12.07 17.94 5.63
N GLN A 235 -12.98 18.87 5.37
CA GLN A 235 -13.69 19.59 6.43
C GLN A 235 -14.67 18.69 7.20
N ILE A 236 -15.35 17.76 6.52
CA ILE A 236 -16.22 16.76 7.16
C ILE A 236 -15.39 15.83 8.06
N VAL A 237 -14.22 15.36 7.60
CA VAL A 237 -13.27 14.56 8.39
C VAL A 237 -12.86 15.30 9.66
N GLY A 238 -12.58 16.61 9.58
CA GLY A 238 -12.24 17.42 10.72
C GLY A 238 -13.36 17.48 11.78
N ARG A 239 -14.62 17.56 11.36
CA ARG A 239 -15.76 17.48 12.28
C ARG A 239 -15.90 16.08 12.88
N ARG A 240 -15.75 15.05 12.06
CA ARG A 240 -15.99 13.66 12.48
C ARG A 240 -14.99 13.18 13.52
N ILE A 241 -13.71 13.52 13.41
CA ILE A 241 -12.70 13.06 14.38
C ILE A 241 -12.98 13.57 15.79
N VAL A 242 -13.53 14.78 15.95
CA VAL A 242 -13.92 15.31 17.26
C VAL A 242 -15.02 14.44 17.90
N SER A 243 -16.03 14.05 17.10
CA SER A 243 -17.07 13.13 17.57
C SER A 243 -16.50 11.75 17.93
N MET A 244 -15.58 11.20 17.13
CA MET A 244 -14.92 9.91 17.41
C MET A 244 -14.19 9.91 18.76
N VAL A 245 -13.56 11.03 19.14
CA VAL A 245 -12.92 11.18 20.46
C VAL A 245 -13.95 11.07 21.59
N HIS A 246 -15.10 11.74 21.46
CA HIS A 246 -16.17 11.66 22.45
C HIS A 246 -16.80 10.27 22.53
N GLU A 247 -16.90 9.56 21.40
CA GLU A 247 -17.41 8.20 21.28
C GLU A 247 -16.39 7.13 21.74
N ASP A 248 -15.13 7.52 21.97
CA ASP A 248 -14.00 6.58 22.15
C ASP A 248 -13.91 5.55 21.03
N LEU A 249 -14.19 5.97 19.80
CA LEU A 249 -14.12 5.11 18.61
C LEU A 249 -12.67 5.00 18.15
N LYS A 250 -11.95 4.07 18.75
CA LYS A 250 -10.53 3.79 18.51
C LYS A 250 -10.31 2.99 17.24
N MET A 251 -9.07 3.02 16.74
CA MET A 251 -8.67 2.29 15.56
C MET A 251 -8.89 0.77 15.69
N SER A 252 -8.61 0.17 16.85
CA SER A 252 -8.84 -1.25 17.14
C SER A 252 -10.31 -1.69 17.08
N LYS A 253 -11.25 -0.77 17.23
CA LYS A 253 -12.69 -1.06 17.10
C LYS A 253 -13.15 -1.13 15.63
N ILE A 254 -12.37 -0.53 14.72
CA ILE A 254 -12.67 -0.45 13.29
C ILE A 254 -11.84 -1.49 12.53
N VAL A 255 -10.53 -1.53 12.75
CA VAL A 255 -9.60 -2.45 12.07
C VAL A 255 -9.66 -3.82 12.74
N THR A 256 -10.76 -4.51 12.53
CA THR A 256 -11.03 -5.86 13.05
C THR A 256 -10.72 -6.93 12.00
N ARG A 257 -10.76 -8.20 12.39
CA ARG A 257 -10.64 -9.32 11.45
C ARG A 257 -11.68 -9.20 10.32
N ALA A 258 -12.94 -8.90 10.63
CA ALA A 258 -14.00 -8.72 9.64
C ALA A 258 -13.71 -7.57 8.65
N ALA A 259 -13.15 -6.46 9.12
CA ALA A 259 -12.75 -5.33 8.28
C ALA A 259 -11.57 -5.70 7.35
N MET A 260 -10.59 -6.46 7.85
CA MET A 260 -9.48 -6.96 7.04
C MET A 260 -9.92 -7.94 5.96
N GLU A 261 -10.88 -8.82 6.25
CA GLU A 261 -11.48 -9.72 5.25
C GLU A 261 -12.22 -8.95 4.17
N ASN A 262 -12.95 -7.88 4.52
CA ASN A 262 -13.57 -6.98 3.56
C ASN A 262 -12.53 -6.32 2.64
N ALA A 263 -11.39 -5.90 3.20
CA ALA A 263 -10.31 -5.33 2.41
C ALA A 263 -9.71 -6.32 1.41
N ILE A 264 -9.49 -7.58 1.80
CA ILE A 264 -8.99 -8.63 0.91
C ILE A 264 -9.96 -8.85 -0.26
N ARG A 265 -11.26 -8.98 0.03
CA ARG A 265 -12.28 -9.17 -1.02
C ARG A 265 -12.40 -7.95 -1.92
N THR A 266 -12.34 -6.75 -1.35
CA THR A 266 -12.32 -5.51 -2.15
C THR A 266 -11.07 -5.45 -3.02
N ASN A 267 -9.88 -5.83 -2.50
CA ASN A 267 -8.65 -5.88 -3.29
C ASN A 267 -8.78 -6.82 -4.50
N ALA A 268 -9.41 -7.97 -4.33
CA ALA A 268 -9.69 -8.91 -5.43
C ALA A 268 -10.65 -8.28 -6.46
N ALA A 269 -11.76 -7.69 -6.01
CA ALA A 269 -12.77 -7.09 -6.86
C ALA A 269 -12.25 -5.90 -7.71
N ILE A 270 -11.35 -5.09 -7.14
CA ILE A 270 -10.76 -3.95 -7.87
C ILE A 270 -9.49 -4.30 -8.67
N GLY A 271 -9.02 -5.56 -8.62
CA GLY A 271 -7.74 -5.93 -9.21
C GLY A 271 -6.58 -5.14 -8.58
N GLY A 272 -6.53 -5.04 -7.26
CA GLY A 272 -5.61 -4.23 -6.50
C GLY A 272 -4.14 -4.70 -6.56
N SER A 273 -3.24 -3.89 -6.03
CA SER A 273 -1.80 -4.13 -6.03
C SER A 273 -1.40 -5.28 -5.10
N THR A 274 -0.41 -6.08 -5.52
CA THR A 274 0.27 -7.08 -4.67
C THR A 274 0.93 -6.48 -3.43
N ASN A 275 1.31 -5.20 -3.46
CA ASN A 275 1.90 -4.50 -2.31
C ASN A 275 0.94 -4.41 -1.12
N ALA A 276 -0.38 -4.42 -1.34
CA ALA A 276 -1.36 -4.42 -0.26
C ALA A 276 -1.19 -5.61 0.70
N VAL A 277 -0.71 -6.75 0.21
CA VAL A 277 -0.46 -7.95 1.02
C VAL A 277 0.48 -7.64 2.19
N VAL A 278 1.70 -7.17 1.91
CA VAL A 278 2.68 -6.87 2.96
C VAL A 278 2.26 -5.70 3.84
N HIS A 279 1.46 -4.76 3.31
CA HIS A 279 0.99 -3.62 4.10
C HIS A 279 -0.13 -3.99 5.08
N LEU A 280 -1.09 -4.79 4.66
CA LEU A 280 -2.18 -5.22 5.53
C LEU A 280 -1.72 -6.26 6.55
N LEU A 281 -0.80 -7.16 6.20
CA LEU A 281 -0.16 -8.07 7.16
C LEU A 281 0.56 -7.29 8.27
N ALA A 282 1.33 -6.25 7.91
CA ALA A 282 2.00 -5.40 8.90
C ALA A 282 1.00 -4.64 9.78
N LEU A 283 -0.04 -4.05 9.19
CA LEU A 283 -1.07 -3.33 9.94
C LEU A 283 -1.83 -4.26 10.91
N ALA A 284 -2.20 -5.45 10.45
CA ALA A 284 -2.82 -6.50 11.27
C ALA A 284 -1.93 -6.87 12.45
N GLY A 285 -0.63 -7.09 12.20
CA GLY A 285 0.35 -7.40 13.24
C GLY A 285 0.47 -6.31 14.31
N ARG A 286 0.37 -5.02 13.93
CA ARG A 286 0.41 -3.89 14.88
C ARG A 286 -0.80 -3.86 15.83
N LEU A 287 -1.96 -4.34 15.39
CA LEU A 287 -3.20 -4.40 16.19
C LEU A 287 -3.47 -5.77 16.80
N GLY A 288 -2.62 -6.77 16.53
CA GLY A 288 -2.82 -8.14 16.99
C GLY A 288 -3.99 -8.85 16.30
N VAL A 289 -4.35 -8.41 15.09
CA VAL A 289 -5.34 -9.10 14.25
C VAL A 289 -4.66 -10.27 13.55
N ASP A 290 -5.19 -11.47 13.75
CA ASP A 290 -4.68 -12.68 13.10
C ASP A 290 -5.03 -12.64 11.60
N LEU A 291 -4.03 -12.39 10.77
CA LEU A 291 -4.11 -12.32 9.31
C LEU A 291 -2.89 -12.97 8.69
N THR A 292 -3.10 -13.86 7.73
CA THR A 292 -2.05 -14.67 7.08
C THR A 292 -2.14 -14.62 5.56
N LEU A 293 -1.12 -15.14 4.88
CA LEU A 293 -1.19 -15.32 3.42
C LEU A 293 -2.29 -16.28 2.98
N ASP A 294 -2.63 -17.28 3.80
CA ASP A 294 -3.71 -18.21 3.48
C ASP A 294 -5.08 -17.52 3.43
N ASP A 295 -5.28 -16.48 4.23
CA ASP A 295 -6.47 -15.63 4.15
C ASP A 295 -6.57 -14.90 2.82
N TRP A 296 -5.45 -14.38 2.33
CA TRP A 296 -5.40 -13.72 1.01
C TRP A 296 -5.81 -14.66 -0.12
N ASP A 297 -5.30 -15.89 -0.12
CA ASP A 297 -5.67 -16.89 -1.13
C ASP A 297 -7.13 -17.33 -1.02
N GLN A 298 -7.59 -17.65 0.21
CA GLN A 298 -8.93 -18.22 0.42
C GLN A 298 -10.04 -17.18 0.22
N LEU A 299 -9.90 -15.99 0.80
CA LEU A 299 -10.96 -14.97 0.77
C LEU A 299 -11.05 -14.23 -0.57
N GLY A 300 -9.96 -14.14 -1.31
CA GLY A 300 -9.92 -13.48 -2.61
C GLY A 300 -10.22 -14.41 -3.79
N ARG A 301 -10.02 -15.72 -3.64
CA ARG A 301 -10.02 -16.70 -4.73
C ARG A 301 -11.30 -16.66 -5.57
N ASP A 302 -12.46 -16.64 -4.91
CA ASP A 302 -13.76 -16.74 -5.56
C ASP A 302 -14.39 -15.35 -5.83
N VAL A 303 -13.66 -14.28 -5.56
CA VAL A 303 -14.14 -12.93 -5.81
C VAL A 303 -13.79 -12.51 -7.24
N PRO A 304 -14.78 -12.18 -8.09
CA PRO A 304 -14.51 -11.70 -9.44
C PRO A 304 -13.81 -10.34 -9.44
N THR A 305 -12.85 -10.12 -10.34
CA THR A 305 -12.34 -8.78 -10.63
C THR A 305 -13.33 -8.06 -11.54
N VAL A 306 -13.94 -7.01 -11.02
CA VAL A 306 -15.02 -6.28 -11.71
C VAL A 306 -14.64 -4.87 -12.14
N VAL A 307 -13.54 -4.33 -11.65
CA VAL A 307 -13.12 -2.96 -11.97
C VAL A 307 -12.12 -2.97 -13.12
N ASP A 308 -12.52 -2.36 -14.26
CA ASP A 308 -11.76 -2.35 -15.51
C ASP A 308 -10.74 -1.19 -15.55
N LEU A 309 -9.84 -1.15 -14.55
CA LEU A 309 -8.81 -0.13 -14.43
C LEU A 309 -7.42 -0.64 -14.79
N MET A 310 -6.60 0.23 -15.39
CA MET A 310 -5.16 -0.02 -15.58
C MET A 310 -4.48 -0.33 -14.23
N PRO A 311 -3.56 -1.30 -14.16
CA PRO A 311 -2.93 -2.04 -15.24
C PRO A 311 -3.70 -3.27 -15.75
N SER A 312 -4.71 -3.76 -15.04
CA SER A 312 -5.48 -4.95 -15.40
C SER A 312 -6.56 -4.69 -16.46
N GLY A 313 -6.93 -3.43 -16.67
CA GLY A 313 -7.99 -2.99 -17.56
C GLY A 313 -7.66 -1.74 -18.36
N ARG A 314 -8.69 -0.94 -18.68
CA ARG A 314 -8.63 0.15 -19.67
C ARG A 314 -8.72 1.55 -19.07
N PHE A 315 -9.50 1.72 -18.02
CA PHE A 315 -9.89 3.02 -17.46
C PHE A 315 -8.93 3.47 -16.33
N LEU A 316 -9.18 4.66 -15.80
CA LEU A 316 -8.38 5.31 -14.77
C LEU A 316 -9.22 5.67 -13.54
N MET A 317 -8.60 6.19 -12.48
CA MET A 317 -9.27 6.45 -11.20
C MET A 317 -10.34 7.54 -11.27
N GLU A 318 -10.22 8.52 -12.17
CA GLU A 318 -11.26 9.53 -12.41
C GLU A 318 -12.53 8.88 -12.96
N ASP A 319 -12.39 7.97 -13.94
CA ASP A 319 -13.50 7.20 -14.51
C ASP A 319 -14.15 6.31 -13.41
N PHE A 320 -13.34 5.68 -12.59
CA PHE A 320 -13.80 4.87 -11.46
C PHE A 320 -14.62 5.68 -10.46
N TYR A 321 -14.19 6.91 -10.14
CA TYR A 321 -14.95 7.79 -9.26
C TYR A 321 -16.34 8.09 -9.84
N TYR A 322 -16.40 8.48 -11.10
CA TYR A 322 -17.67 8.80 -11.75
C TYR A 322 -18.56 7.58 -12.02
N ALA A 323 -18.00 6.38 -12.08
CA ALA A 323 -18.77 5.14 -12.14
C ALA A 323 -19.40 4.74 -10.79
N GLY A 324 -18.96 5.32 -9.66
CA GLY A 324 -19.49 5.03 -8.32
C GLY A 324 -18.42 4.64 -7.30
N GLY A 325 -17.17 4.41 -7.74
CA GLY A 325 -16.00 4.20 -6.88
C GLY A 325 -16.09 2.97 -5.98
N VAL A 326 -15.36 3.01 -4.87
CA VAL A 326 -15.35 1.94 -3.86
C VAL A 326 -16.74 1.65 -3.28
N PRO A 327 -17.60 2.65 -3.01
CA PRO A 327 -18.97 2.40 -2.55
C PRO A 327 -19.77 1.45 -3.43
N ALA A 328 -19.72 1.62 -4.76
CA ALA A 328 -20.43 0.73 -5.70
C ALA A 328 -19.85 -0.70 -5.70
N VAL A 329 -18.54 -0.86 -5.54
CA VAL A 329 -17.88 -2.17 -5.41
C VAL A 329 -18.30 -2.86 -4.11
N ILE A 330 -18.31 -2.14 -2.97
CA ILE A 330 -18.72 -2.68 -1.67
C ILE A 330 -20.19 -3.10 -1.70
N ARG A 331 -21.08 -2.30 -2.30
CA ARG A 331 -22.48 -2.69 -2.50
C ARG A 331 -22.57 -4.02 -3.25
N ARG A 332 -21.86 -4.15 -4.36
CA ARG A 332 -21.86 -5.37 -5.19
C ARG A 332 -21.37 -6.60 -4.41
N LEU A 333 -20.28 -6.46 -3.64
CA LEU A 333 -19.79 -7.52 -2.74
C LEU A 333 -20.84 -7.88 -1.67
N GLY A 334 -21.51 -6.88 -1.09
CA GLY A 334 -22.56 -7.10 -0.11
C GLY A 334 -23.77 -7.83 -0.67
N GLU A 335 -24.23 -7.45 -1.86
CA GLU A 335 -25.35 -8.12 -2.55
C GLU A 335 -25.07 -9.60 -2.88
N ALA A 336 -23.78 -9.93 -3.07
CA ALA A 336 -23.30 -11.31 -3.33
C ALA A 336 -22.92 -12.10 -2.06
N ASP A 337 -23.23 -11.60 -0.87
CA ASP A 337 -22.82 -12.18 0.42
C ASP A 337 -21.30 -12.35 0.61
N MET A 338 -20.49 -11.54 -0.08
CA MET A 338 -19.04 -11.50 -0.02
C MET A 338 -18.53 -10.37 0.89
N LEU A 339 -19.33 -9.89 1.84
CA LEU A 339 -19.00 -8.77 2.71
C LEU A 339 -19.40 -9.06 4.15
N ASN A 340 -18.52 -8.75 5.11
CA ASN A 340 -18.86 -8.68 6.52
C ASN A 340 -19.62 -7.35 6.77
N ARG A 341 -20.93 -7.36 6.62
CA ARG A 341 -21.79 -6.16 6.55
C ARG A 341 -21.78 -5.32 7.82
N ASP A 342 -21.54 -5.94 8.98
CA ASP A 342 -21.63 -5.29 10.31
C ASP A 342 -20.32 -4.64 10.75
N ALA A 343 -19.25 -4.67 9.92
CA ALA A 343 -17.99 -4.02 10.24
C ALA A 343 -18.20 -2.50 10.41
N VAL A 344 -17.83 -1.99 11.59
CA VAL A 344 -18.01 -0.57 11.96
C VAL A 344 -16.98 0.31 11.26
N THR A 345 -17.38 1.52 10.86
CA THR A 345 -16.52 2.47 10.17
C THR A 345 -16.35 3.77 10.97
N VAL A 346 -15.44 4.64 10.54
CA VAL A 346 -15.13 5.91 11.21
C VAL A 346 -16.35 6.83 11.42
N ASN A 347 -17.40 6.73 10.61
CA ASN A 347 -18.61 7.56 10.82
C ASN A 347 -19.60 6.96 11.83
N GLY A 348 -19.28 5.81 12.43
CA GLY A 348 -20.11 5.11 13.41
C GLY A 348 -21.20 4.22 12.82
N GLN A 349 -21.34 4.21 11.50
CA GLN A 349 -22.21 3.27 10.77
C GLN A 349 -21.43 2.02 10.35
N THR A 350 -22.16 0.96 10.00
CA THR A 350 -21.54 -0.23 9.40
C THR A 350 -21.13 0.04 7.96
N ILE A 351 -20.21 -0.79 7.46
CA ILE A 351 -19.76 -0.71 6.06
C ILE A 351 -20.95 -0.90 5.08
N TRP A 352 -21.92 -1.72 5.47
CA TRP A 352 -23.12 -1.94 4.65
C TRP A 352 -24.08 -0.75 4.66
N GLU A 353 -24.36 -0.16 5.83
CA GLU A 353 -25.22 1.04 5.95
C GLU A 353 -24.68 2.19 5.12
N ASN A 354 -23.37 2.34 5.04
CA ASN A 354 -22.73 3.38 4.24
C ASN A 354 -22.87 3.18 2.71
N ASN A 355 -22.99 1.94 2.25
CA ASN A 355 -22.77 1.64 0.83
C ASN A 355 -23.96 0.91 0.15
N LYS A 356 -24.96 0.42 0.90
CA LYS A 356 -26.09 -0.36 0.37
C LYS A 356 -26.90 0.36 -0.74
N ASP A 357 -26.90 1.68 -0.72
CA ASP A 357 -27.64 2.51 -1.67
C ASP A 357 -26.71 3.19 -2.70
N ALA A 358 -25.43 2.79 -2.78
CA ALA A 358 -24.49 3.34 -3.73
C ALA A 358 -24.82 2.92 -5.16
N ASP A 359 -24.88 3.89 -6.08
CA ASP A 359 -25.15 3.62 -7.48
C ASP A 359 -23.90 3.23 -8.26
N ASN A 360 -24.06 2.43 -9.30
CA ASN A 360 -23.09 2.22 -10.36
C ASN A 360 -23.58 2.91 -11.64
N TRP A 361 -22.89 3.95 -12.07
CA TRP A 361 -23.27 4.79 -13.20
C TRP A 361 -22.63 4.37 -14.53
N ASP A 362 -21.63 3.48 -14.48
CA ASP A 362 -20.93 2.98 -15.67
C ASP A 362 -20.50 1.52 -15.49
N GLU A 363 -21.24 0.62 -16.15
CA GLU A 363 -20.98 -0.82 -16.11
C GLU A 363 -19.81 -1.27 -17.01
N GLU A 364 -19.23 -0.38 -17.81
CA GLU A 364 -17.97 -0.67 -18.48
C GLU A 364 -16.78 -0.53 -17.50
N VAL A 365 -16.84 0.41 -16.58
CA VAL A 365 -15.80 0.68 -15.57
C VAL A 365 -15.93 -0.25 -14.36
N ILE A 366 -17.16 -0.39 -13.82
CA ILE A 366 -17.46 -1.32 -12.71
C ILE A 366 -18.44 -2.38 -13.23
N ARG A 367 -17.90 -3.48 -13.71
CA ARG A 367 -18.65 -4.55 -14.38
C ARG A 367 -19.53 -5.36 -13.43
N PRO A 368 -20.65 -5.90 -13.89
CA PRO A 368 -21.40 -6.91 -13.13
C PRO A 368 -20.60 -8.22 -12.99
N PHE A 369 -20.91 -9.04 -11.97
CA PHE A 369 -20.19 -10.28 -11.70
C PHE A 369 -20.29 -11.33 -12.81
N ASP A 370 -21.41 -11.36 -13.53
CA ASP A 370 -21.61 -12.24 -14.68
C ASP A 370 -20.85 -11.77 -15.95
N ASN A 371 -20.29 -10.56 -15.94
CA ASN A 371 -19.43 -10.01 -16.99
C ASN A 371 -18.12 -9.46 -16.42
N ALA A 372 -17.57 -10.09 -15.40
CA ALA A 372 -16.33 -9.68 -14.77
C ALA A 372 -15.13 -9.77 -15.74
N LEU A 373 -14.08 -8.97 -15.48
CA LEU A 373 -12.80 -9.09 -16.19
C LEU A 373 -12.15 -10.45 -15.97
N LEU A 374 -12.23 -10.95 -14.74
CA LEU A 374 -11.72 -12.25 -14.34
C LEU A 374 -12.67 -12.84 -13.29
N ALA A 375 -13.09 -14.08 -13.50
CA ALA A 375 -14.05 -14.75 -12.61
C ALA A 375 -13.47 -15.08 -11.22
N SER A 376 -12.14 -15.21 -11.11
CA SER A 376 -11.40 -15.49 -9.87
C SER A 376 -10.21 -14.53 -9.81
N GLY A 377 -10.40 -13.38 -9.16
CA GLY A 377 -9.54 -12.21 -9.28
C GLY A 377 -8.55 -11.99 -8.14
N GLY A 378 -8.62 -12.79 -7.08
CA GLY A 378 -7.80 -12.62 -5.89
C GLY A 378 -6.30 -12.80 -6.13
N ILE A 379 -5.50 -12.34 -5.18
CA ILE A 379 -4.07 -12.64 -5.14
C ILE A 379 -3.92 -14.14 -4.92
N ALA A 380 -3.22 -14.83 -5.81
CA ALA A 380 -2.91 -16.25 -5.67
C ALA A 380 -1.64 -16.45 -4.85
N VAL A 381 -1.68 -17.32 -3.85
CA VAL A 381 -0.51 -17.69 -3.02
C VAL A 381 0.03 -19.03 -3.48
N LEU A 382 1.29 -19.02 -3.93
CA LEU A 382 1.98 -20.19 -4.48
C LEU A 382 2.89 -20.81 -3.42
N ARG A 383 2.88 -22.14 -3.33
CA ARG A 383 3.71 -22.91 -2.40
C ARG A 383 4.44 -24.04 -3.13
N GLY A 384 5.51 -24.51 -2.53
CA GLY A 384 6.37 -25.58 -3.03
C GLY A 384 7.75 -25.46 -2.43
N ASN A 385 8.71 -26.26 -2.90
CA ASN A 385 10.06 -26.20 -2.36
C ASN A 385 10.73 -24.84 -2.61
N LEU A 386 10.37 -24.14 -3.71
CA LEU A 386 10.92 -22.83 -4.04
C LEU A 386 10.37 -21.71 -3.13
N SER A 387 9.17 -21.86 -2.60
CA SER A 387 8.51 -20.87 -1.73
C SER A 387 7.71 -21.53 -0.58
N PRO A 388 8.37 -22.19 0.37
CA PRO A 388 7.68 -22.95 1.42
C PRO A 388 6.83 -22.06 2.36
N LYS A 389 7.17 -20.78 2.50
CA LYS A 389 6.38 -19.79 3.25
C LYS A 389 5.36 -19.05 2.39
N GLY A 390 5.42 -19.22 1.08
CA GLY A 390 4.55 -18.61 0.10
C GLY A 390 5.27 -17.61 -0.81
N ALA A 391 4.73 -17.49 -2.01
CA ALA A 391 4.98 -16.42 -2.96
C ALA A 391 3.63 -15.97 -3.51
N ILE A 392 3.53 -14.80 -4.12
CA ILE A 392 2.26 -14.28 -4.59
C ILE A 392 2.31 -13.92 -6.06
N ILE A 393 1.19 -14.07 -6.74
CA ILE A 393 0.97 -13.58 -8.10
C ILE A 393 -0.41 -12.91 -8.19
N LYS A 394 -0.53 -11.91 -9.07
CA LYS A 394 -1.77 -11.23 -9.41
C LYS A 394 -2.32 -11.77 -10.75
N PRO A 395 -3.27 -12.70 -10.73
CA PRO A 395 -3.81 -13.31 -11.97
C PRO A 395 -4.44 -12.30 -12.92
N SER A 396 -5.08 -11.24 -12.39
CA SER A 396 -5.73 -10.20 -13.21
C SER A 396 -4.79 -9.33 -14.05
N ALA A 397 -3.49 -9.42 -13.81
CA ALA A 397 -2.46 -8.72 -14.60
C ALA A 397 -1.54 -9.69 -15.37
N ALA A 398 -1.71 -11.00 -15.20
CA ALA A 398 -0.91 -12.05 -15.82
C ALA A 398 -1.48 -12.49 -17.17
N THR A 399 -0.63 -13.04 -18.01
CA THR A 399 -1.02 -13.70 -19.26
C THR A 399 -1.56 -15.10 -18.95
N PRO A 400 -2.83 -15.42 -19.28
CA PRO A 400 -3.47 -16.68 -18.89
C PRO A 400 -2.68 -17.94 -19.31
N GLU A 401 -2.10 -17.93 -20.50
CA GLU A 401 -1.34 -19.06 -21.07
C GLU A 401 -0.05 -19.35 -20.29
N LEU A 402 0.50 -18.35 -19.59
CA LEU A 402 1.73 -18.47 -18.80
C LEU A 402 1.46 -18.86 -17.33
N MET A 403 0.20 -18.92 -16.89
CA MET A 403 -0.13 -19.31 -15.51
C MET A 403 0.11 -20.80 -15.21
N LYS A 404 0.37 -21.60 -16.24
CA LYS A 404 0.84 -22.98 -16.12
C LYS A 404 1.99 -23.21 -17.09
N GLN A 405 3.20 -23.27 -16.54
CA GLN A 405 4.42 -23.39 -17.37
C GLN A 405 5.49 -24.22 -16.64
N ARG A 406 6.31 -24.93 -17.44
CA ARG A 406 7.57 -25.52 -17.02
C ARG A 406 8.66 -24.97 -17.93
N GLY A 407 9.64 -24.24 -17.37
CA GLY A 407 10.69 -23.59 -18.12
C GLY A 407 12.04 -23.64 -17.41
N ARG A 408 13.12 -23.48 -18.18
CA ARG A 408 14.46 -23.36 -17.61
C ARG A 408 14.68 -21.96 -17.02
N ALA A 409 15.33 -21.90 -15.89
CA ALA A 409 15.69 -20.66 -15.22
C ALA A 409 16.81 -19.92 -15.97
N VAL A 410 16.65 -18.59 -16.07
CA VAL A 410 17.73 -17.63 -16.35
C VAL A 410 17.86 -16.74 -15.14
N VAL A 411 18.97 -16.86 -14.42
CA VAL A 411 19.15 -16.30 -13.09
C VAL A 411 19.92 -14.99 -13.15
N PHE A 412 19.40 -13.99 -12.46
CA PHE A 412 20.05 -12.72 -12.18
C PHE A 412 20.25 -12.60 -10.66
N THR A 413 21.51 -12.46 -10.25
CA THR A 413 21.90 -12.47 -8.83
C THR A 413 21.73 -11.12 -8.14
N SER A 414 21.40 -10.07 -8.88
CA SER A 414 21.05 -8.74 -8.39
C SER A 414 20.36 -7.93 -9.50
N ILE A 415 19.81 -6.77 -9.15
CA ILE A 415 19.24 -5.84 -10.15
C ILE A 415 20.34 -5.26 -11.05
N GLU A 416 21.54 -5.11 -10.56
CA GLU A 416 22.71 -4.65 -11.34
C GLU A 416 23.13 -5.71 -12.36
N ASP A 417 23.19 -6.98 -11.97
CA ASP A 417 23.45 -8.10 -12.87
C ASP A 417 22.38 -8.19 -13.97
N TYR A 418 21.10 -8.08 -13.58
CA TYR A 418 20.00 -8.03 -14.56
C TYR A 418 20.21 -6.88 -15.57
N LYS A 419 20.45 -5.67 -15.11
CA LYS A 419 20.64 -4.50 -15.99
C LYS A 419 21.85 -4.64 -16.92
N ALA A 420 22.90 -5.28 -16.45
CA ALA A 420 24.12 -5.49 -17.25
C ALA A 420 23.91 -6.52 -18.37
N ARG A 421 23.01 -7.51 -18.19
CA ARG A 421 22.87 -8.66 -19.07
C ARG A 421 21.62 -8.67 -19.94
N ILE A 422 20.53 -8.00 -19.50
CA ILE A 422 19.22 -8.18 -20.17
C ILE A 422 19.18 -7.70 -21.62
N GLU A 423 20.01 -6.73 -21.98
CA GLU A 423 20.10 -6.19 -23.34
C GLU A 423 21.18 -6.90 -24.19
N ASP A 424 21.93 -7.84 -23.63
CA ASP A 424 22.94 -8.60 -24.34
C ASP A 424 22.28 -9.55 -25.38
N PRO A 425 22.58 -9.40 -26.68
CA PRO A 425 22.02 -10.27 -27.71
C PRO A 425 22.45 -11.72 -27.55
N ASP A 426 23.61 -11.97 -26.91
CA ASP A 426 24.17 -13.31 -26.70
C ASP A 426 23.66 -13.97 -25.40
N LEU A 427 22.88 -13.28 -24.57
CA LEU A 427 22.24 -13.89 -23.40
C LEU A 427 21.38 -15.09 -23.83
N ASP A 428 21.66 -16.27 -23.28
CA ASP A 428 20.90 -17.50 -23.59
C ASP A 428 19.51 -17.48 -22.92
N ILE A 429 18.58 -16.75 -23.55
CA ILE A 429 17.20 -16.59 -23.12
C ILE A 429 16.25 -16.58 -24.32
N ASP A 430 15.13 -17.27 -24.17
CA ASP A 430 14.00 -17.27 -25.10
C ASP A 430 12.67 -17.14 -24.34
N GLU A 431 11.56 -17.07 -25.08
CA GLU A 431 10.20 -16.87 -24.55
C GLU A 431 9.71 -17.99 -23.61
N ASN A 432 10.34 -19.17 -23.60
CA ASN A 432 9.96 -20.30 -22.76
C ASN A 432 10.75 -20.35 -21.44
N CYS A 433 11.73 -19.47 -21.28
CA CYS A 433 12.53 -19.38 -20.05
C CYS A 433 11.74 -18.74 -18.90
N VAL A 434 12.14 -19.07 -17.68
CA VAL A 434 11.70 -18.40 -16.45
C VAL A 434 12.82 -17.46 -15.98
N MET A 435 12.54 -16.17 -15.95
CA MET A 435 13.48 -15.17 -15.43
C MET A 435 13.45 -15.18 -13.91
N VAL A 436 14.60 -15.36 -13.26
CA VAL A 436 14.72 -15.42 -11.81
C VAL A 436 15.61 -14.28 -11.31
N LEU A 437 15.07 -13.41 -10.45
CA LEU A 437 15.82 -12.33 -9.80
C LEU A 437 15.97 -12.63 -8.31
N GLN A 438 17.21 -12.82 -7.86
CA GLN A 438 17.57 -13.15 -6.48
C GLN A 438 17.99 -11.90 -5.70
N TYR A 439 18.00 -12.01 -4.37
CA TYR A 439 18.52 -11.00 -3.42
C TYR A 439 17.89 -9.60 -3.57
N CYS A 440 16.62 -9.54 -3.91
CA CYS A 440 15.85 -8.31 -3.98
C CYS A 440 14.69 -8.26 -2.97
N GLY A 441 14.69 -9.19 -2.01
CA GLY A 441 13.74 -9.26 -0.91
C GLY A 441 14.04 -8.28 0.23
N PRO A 442 13.36 -8.42 1.37
CA PRO A 442 13.45 -7.50 2.51
C PRO A 442 14.88 -7.19 2.96
N LYS A 443 15.73 -8.20 3.12
CA LYS A 443 17.15 -8.04 3.53
C LYS A 443 18.09 -7.88 2.35
N GLY A 444 17.87 -8.66 1.28
CA GLY A 444 18.77 -8.73 0.13
C GLY A 444 18.87 -7.41 -0.62
N TYR A 445 17.75 -6.70 -0.73
CA TYR A 445 17.70 -5.31 -1.19
C TYR A 445 16.95 -4.51 -0.14
N PRO A 446 17.62 -3.84 0.80
CA PRO A 446 16.97 -3.19 1.93
C PRO A 446 15.79 -2.33 1.48
N GLY A 447 14.59 -2.71 1.95
CA GLY A 447 13.33 -2.12 1.51
C GLY A 447 12.56 -2.91 0.46
N MET A 448 13.06 -4.07 -0.02
CA MET A 448 12.32 -4.92 -0.96
C MET A 448 11.81 -4.12 -2.17
N ALA A 449 12.72 -3.64 -3.02
CA ALA A 449 12.41 -2.72 -4.12
C ALA A 449 11.40 -3.28 -5.14
N GLU A 450 10.76 -2.40 -5.90
CA GLU A 450 9.80 -2.74 -6.96
C GLU A 450 10.51 -3.07 -8.27
N VAL A 451 11.36 -4.09 -8.26
CA VAL A 451 12.18 -4.53 -9.40
C VAL A 451 11.80 -5.90 -9.95
N GLY A 452 10.84 -6.58 -9.31
CA GLY A 452 10.43 -7.94 -9.69
C GLY A 452 9.77 -8.05 -11.06
N ASN A 453 9.21 -6.96 -11.57
CA ASN A 453 8.59 -6.91 -12.91
C ASN A 453 9.59 -6.76 -14.05
N MET A 454 10.84 -7.13 -13.86
CA MET A 454 11.92 -7.12 -14.87
C MET A 454 11.43 -6.96 -16.31
N GLY A 455 11.94 -5.98 -17.06
CA GLY A 455 11.66 -5.85 -18.49
C GLY A 455 12.15 -7.07 -19.29
N LEU A 456 11.51 -7.33 -20.41
CA LEU A 456 11.88 -8.45 -21.26
C LEU A 456 13.09 -8.13 -22.14
N PRO A 457 13.88 -9.14 -22.56
CA PRO A 457 14.98 -8.94 -23.50
C PRO A 457 14.49 -8.31 -24.82
N PRO A 458 15.20 -7.33 -25.40
CA PRO A 458 14.81 -6.72 -26.68
C PRO A 458 14.56 -7.73 -27.79
N LYS A 459 15.39 -8.80 -27.89
CA LYS A 459 15.23 -9.86 -28.89
C LYS A 459 13.93 -10.67 -28.74
N VAL A 460 13.33 -10.74 -27.55
CA VAL A 460 12.04 -11.39 -27.32
C VAL A 460 10.91 -10.41 -27.68
N LEU A 461 11.02 -9.13 -27.27
CA LEU A 461 10.06 -8.09 -27.63
C LEU A 461 9.96 -7.92 -29.16
N GLN A 462 11.07 -7.95 -29.89
CA GLN A 462 11.10 -7.85 -31.36
C GLN A 462 10.39 -9.01 -32.08
N LYS A 463 10.16 -10.14 -31.41
CA LYS A 463 9.32 -11.24 -31.91
C LYS A 463 7.82 -11.01 -31.65
N GLY A 464 7.43 -9.87 -31.02
CA GLY A 464 6.05 -9.57 -30.63
C GLY A 464 5.61 -10.27 -29.33
N ILE A 465 6.55 -10.87 -28.58
CA ILE A 465 6.28 -11.47 -27.26
C ILE A 465 6.34 -10.36 -26.21
N THR A 466 5.27 -10.19 -25.46
CA THR A 466 5.11 -9.08 -24.50
C THR A 466 5.09 -9.54 -23.03
N ASP A 467 5.16 -10.86 -22.77
CA ASP A 467 5.20 -11.41 -21.40
C ASP A 467 6.02 -12.70 -21.32
N MET A 468 6.61 -12.93 -20.16
CA MET A 468 7.35 -14.15 -19.76
C MET A 468 7.12 -14.38 -18.27
N VAL A 469 7.28 -15.61 -17.79
CA VAL A 469 7.28 -15.90 -16.35
C VAL A 469 8.51 -15.28 -15.69
N ARG A 470 8.28 -14.52 -14.64
CA ARG A 470 9.30 -13.88 -13.79
C ARG A 470 9.08 -14.25 -12.35
N ILE A 471 10.13 -14.59 -11.62
CA ILE A 471 10.07 -14.98 -10.20
C ILE A 471 11.11 -14.19 -9.43
N SER A 472 10.71 -13.61 -8.28
CA SER A 472 11.61 -12.87 -7.39
C SER A 472 11.11 -12.86 -5.96
N ASP A 473 12.03 -12.59 -5.03
CA ASP A 473 11.72 -12.17 -3.65
C ASP A 473 11.41 -10.66 -3.53
N ALA A 474 11.55 -9.91 -4.64
CA ALA A 474 11.21 -8.50 -4.74
C ALA A 474 9.68 -8.23 -4.73
N ARG A 475 9.32 -6.95 -4.70
CA ARG A 475 7.98 -6.43 -5.09
C ARG A 475 7.98 -6.01 -6.57
N MET A 476 6.80 -5.70 -7.08
CA MET A 476 6.66 -4.95 -8.33
C MET A 476 5.84 -3.68 -8.10
N SER A 477 5.97 -2.72 -8.99
CA SER A 477 5.08 -1.57 -9.03
C SER A 477 3.62 -2.03 -9.19
N GLY A 478 2.72 -1.45 -8.41
CA GLY A 478 1.28 -1.69 -8.58
C GLY A 478 0.74 -1.30 -9.95
N THR A 479 1.51 -0.52 -10.73
CA THR A 479 1.18 -0.10 -12.09
C THR A 479 1.74 -1.04 -13.17
N ALA A 480 2.56 -2.04 -12.78
CA ALA A 480 3.13 -3.04 -13.69
C ALA A 480 2.15 -4.18 -13.98
N TYR A 481 2.42 -4.91 -15.06
CA TYR A 481 1.63 -6.04 -15.53
C TYR A 481 2.53 -7.21 -15.94
N GLY A 482 1.93 -8.36 -16.19
CA GLY A 482 2.57 -9.59 -16.65
C GLY A 482 2.58 -10.71 -15.62
N THR A 483 3.08 -11.87 -16.03
CA THR A 483 3.14 -13.08 -15.22
C THR A 483 4.34 -13.03 -14.29
N VAL A 484 4.16 -12.38 -13.14
CA VAL A 484 5.23 -12.09 -12.17
C VAL A 484 4.89 -12.70 -10.82
N VAL A 485 5.70 -13.66 -10.37
CA VAL A 485 5.67 -14.22 -9.02
C VAL A 485 6.60 -13.42 -8.12
N LEU A 486 6.08 -12.95 -7.00
CA LEU A 486 6.72 -11.99 -6.12
C LEU A 486 6.73 -12.46 -4.67
N HIS A 487 7.46 -11.72 -3.82
CA HIS A 487 7.45 -11.95 -2.37
C HIS A 487 7.84 -13.38 -1.98
N THR A 488 8.66 -14.06 -2.81
CA THR A 488 9.09 -15.43 -2.54
C THR A 488 9.72 -15.52 -1.15
N ALA A 489 9.12 -16.30 -0.27
CA ALA A 489 9.53 -16.42 1.12
C ALA A 489 9.83 -17.88 1.51
N PRO A 490 10.93 -18.09 2.28
CA PRO A 490 11.93 -17.12 2.69
C PRO A 490 12.69 -16.53 1.50
N GLU A 491 13.08 -15.24 1.58
CA GLU A 491 13.88 -14.58 0.56
C GLU A 491 15.28 -15.21 0.38
N ALA A 492 15.95 -14.94 -0.74
CA ALA A 492 17.30 -15.43 -1.01
C ALA A 492 18.31 -15.04 0.07
N ALA A 493 18.28 -13.80 0.55
CA ALA A 493 19.19 -13.30 1.58
C ALA A 493 18.95 -13.93 2.97
N ALA A 494 17.78 -14.49 3.22
CA ALA A 494 17.47 -15.25 4.43
C ALA A 494 17.69 -16.76 4.27
N GLY A 495 18.33 -17.19 3.18
CA GLY A 495 18.62 -18.60 2.89
C GLY A 495 17.45 -19.37 2.29
N GLY A 496 16.48 -18.69 1.69
CA GLY A 496 15.42 -19.34 0.91
C GLY A 496 15.98 -20.14 -0.27
N VAL A 497 15.20 -21.10 -0.77
CA VAL A 497 15.62 -21.94 -1.91
C VAL A 497 15.85 -21.11 -3.17
N LEU A 498 15.21 -19.94 -3.27
CA LEU A 498 15.47 -19.00 -4.37
C LEU A 498 16.96 -18.67 -4.53
N ALA A 499 17.75 -18.59 -3.44
CA ALA A 499 19.20 -18.36 -3.47
C ALA A 499 19.99 -19.51 -4.11
N LEU A 500 19.38 -20.68 -4.21
CA LEU A 500 20.04 -21.92 -4.70
C LEU A 500 19.73 -22.23 -6.16
N VAL A 501 18.81 -21.46 -6.78
CA VAL A 501 18.48 -21.61 -8.21
C VAL A 501 19.68 -21.22 -9.05
N GLN A 502 19.98 -22.01 -10.07
CA GLN A 502 21.07 -21.80 -11.03
C GLN A 502 20.54 -21.74 -12.46
N ASP A 503 21.29 -21.12 -13.36
CA ASP A 503 20.97 -21.10 -14.79
C ASP A 503 20.76 -22.54 -15.31
N GLY A 504 19.68 -22.76 -16.05
CA GLY A 504 19.31 -24.02 -16.62
C GLY A 504 18.46 -24.95 -15.73
N ASP A 505 18.30 -24.64 -14.43
CA ASP A 505 17.38 -25.40 -13.58
C ASP A 505 15.95 -25.32 -14.12
N MET A 506 15.19 -26.41 -13.99
CA MET A 506 13.79 -26.41 -14.40
C MET A 506 12.88 -25.95 -13.26
N ILE A 507 11.97 -25.02 -13.58
CA ILE A 507 10.97 -24.52 -12.64
C ILE A 507 9.57 -24.84 -13.18
N GLU A 508 8.70 -25.34 -12.32
CA GLU A 508 7.29 -25.59 -12.58
C GLU A 508 6.43 -24.54 -11.87
N LEU A 509 5.57 -23.89 -12.63
CA LEU A 509 4.53 -22.96 -12.17
C LEU A 509 3.17 -23.53 -12.54
N ASP A 510 2.27 -23.65 -11.58
CA ASP A 510 0.84 -23.92 -11.78
C ASP A 510 0.04 -23.03 -10.81
N VAL A 511 -0.47 -21.92 -11.32
CA VAL A 511 -1.18 -20.92 -10.51
C VAL A 511 -2.53 -21.45 -10.04
N GLU A 512 -3.21 -22.27 -10.85
CA GLU A 512 -4.49 -22.87 -10.46
C GLU A 512 -4.30 -23.86 -9.31
N ALA A 513 -3.27 -24.71 -9.39
CA ALA A 513 -2.90 -25.65 -8.34
C ALA A 513 -2.21 -24.97 -7.13
N ARG A 514 -1.93 -23.66 -7.18
CA ARG A 514 -1.17 -22.94 -6.14
C ARG A 514 0.24 -23.53 -5.91
N HIS A 515 0.86 -23.96 -6.98
CA HIS A 515 2.12 -24.70 -6.94
C HIS A 515 3.25 -23.98 -7.66
N MET A 516 4.44 -23.95 -7.02
CA MET A 516 5.69 -23.48 -7.61
C MET A 516 6.85 -24.34 -7.13
N HIS A 517 7.50 -25.04 -8.04
CA HIS A 517 8.49 -26.05 -7.71
C HIS A 517 9.78 -25.91 -8.52
N LEU A 518 10.91 -26.07 -7.84
CA LEU A 518 12.23 -26.21 -8.45
C LEU A 518 12.54 -27.71 -8.61
N ASP A 519 12.69 -28.17 -9.85
CA ASP A 519 12.97 -29.57 -10.20
C ASP A 519 14.46 -29.88 -10.02
N VAL A 520 14.90 -29.87 -8.78
CA VAL A 520 16.26 -30.19 -8.32
C VAL A 520 16.14 -31.08 -7.09
N SER A 521 16.96 -32.15 -7.03
CA SER A 521 16.85 -33.10 -5.91
C SER A 521 17.25 -32.47 -4.57
N ASP A 522 16.72 -33.04 -3.49
CA ASP A 522 17.02 -32.56 -2.13
C ASP A 522 18.52 -32.69 -1.80
N GLU A 523 19.19 -33.70 -2.31
CA GLU A 523 20.65 -33.91 -2.13
C GLU A 523 21.46 -32.80 -2.82
N GLU A 524 21.05 -32.41 -4.03
CA GLU A 524 21.70 -31.30 -4.75
C GLU A 524 21.41 -29.96 -4.10
N LEU A 525 20.17 -29.71 -3.63
CA LEU A 525 19.84 -28.51 -2.86
C LEU A 525 20.64 -28.42 -1.57
N ALA A 526 20.83 -29.55 -0.86
CA ALA A 526 21.66 -29.59 0.34
C ALA A 526 23.13 -29.25 0.01
N ARG A 527 23.69 -29.81 -1.07
CA ARG A 527 25.04 -29.50 -1.54
C ARG A 527 25.23 -28.03 -1.92
N ARG A 528 24.25 -27.42 -2.60
CA ARG A 528 24.26 -25.99 -2.94
C ARG A 528 24.19 -25.13 -1.67
N ARG A 529 23.42 -25.56 -0.69
CA ARG A 529 23.27 -24.85 0.60
C ARG A 529 24.55 -24.84 1.43
N GLU A 530 25.37 -25.89 1.39
CA GLU A 530 26.68 -25.94 2.05
C GLU A 530 27.63 -24.85 1.52
N ASN A 531 27.48 -24.44 0.27
CA ASN A 531 28.30 -23.42 -0.37
C ASN A 531 27.67 -22.00 -0.30
N TRP A 532 26.43 -21.88 0.19
CA TRP A 532 25.76 -20.59 0.31
C TRP A 532 26.21 -19.86 1.57
N THR A 533 26.46 -18.56 1.43
CA THR A 533 26.82 -17.68 2.55
C THR A 533 25.78 -16.57 2.64
N ALA A 534 25.27 -16.32 3.86
CA ALA A 534 24.35 -15.23 4.10
C ALA A 534 25.01 -13.88 3.80
N PRO A 535 24.38 -12.98 3.06
CA PRO A 535 24.91 -11.64 2.85
C PRO A 535 24.94 -10.86 4.15
N GLU A 536 25.94 -9.99 4.29
CA GLU A 536 26.02 -9.03 5.37
C GLU A 536 25.33 -7.71 4.99
N SER A 537 25.00 -6.91 6.02
CA SER A 537 24.49 -5.56 5.77
C SER A 537 25.52 -4.72 5.02
N ALA A 538 25.13 -4.11 3.93
CA ALA A 538 25.99 -3.19 3.15
C ALA A 538 26.41 -1.94 3.96
N MET A 539 25.65 -1.59 5.00
CA MET A 539 25.93 -0.46 5.88
C MET A 539 26.33 -0.96 7.27
N PRO A 540 27.46 -0.49 7.83
CA PRO A 540 27.96 -0.94 9.13
C PRO A 540 27.14 -0.41 10.32
N GLY A 541 26.27 0.59 10.11
CA GLY A 541 25.48 1.23 11.16
C GLY A 541 24.33 2.07 10.58
N GLY A 542 23.66 2.81 11.46
CA GLY A 542 22.52 3.66 11.10
C GLY A 542 21.25 2.89 10.79
N TYR A 543 20.28 3.56 10.15
CA TYR A 543 18.96 3.00 9.91
C TYR A 543 18.98 1.75 9.02
N GLN A 544 19.82 1.70 7.99
CA GLN A 544 19.89 0.53 7.11
C GLN A 544 20.39 -0.73 7.86
N LYS A 545 21.31 -0.58 8.82
CA LYS A 545 21.76 -1.69 9.68
C LYS A 545 20.63 -2.16 10.60
N LEU A 546 19.92 -1.22 11.26
CA LEU A 546 18.74 -1.54 12.06
C LEU A 546 17.68 -2.27 11.23
N TYR A 547 17.41 -1.78 10.00
CA TYR A 547 16.46 -2.42 9.08
C TYR A 547 16.87 -3.85 8.78
N PHE A 548 18.12 -4.07 8.36
CA PHE A 548 18.64 -5.39 8.01
C PHE A 548 18.54 -6.40 9.17
N ASP A 549 18.83 -5.95 10.39
CA ASP A 549 18.84 -6.82 11.57
C ASP A 549 17.42 -7.24 12.01
N HIS A 550 16.44 -6.37 11.85
CA HIS A 550 15.11 -6.51 12.47
C HIS A 550 13.96 -6.73 11.50
N VAL A 551 14.17 -6.60 10.18
CA VAL A 551 13.08 -6.74 9.22
C VAL A 551 12.58 -8.18 9.14
N LEU A 552 11.26 -8.33 9.24
CA LEU A 552 10.54 -9.58 9.01
C LEU A 552 10.42 -9.91 7.52
N GLN A 553 10.11 -11.16 7.21
CA GLN A 553 9.93 -11.64 5.85
C GLN A 553 8.61 -11.16 5.23
N ALA A 554 8.45 -11.36 3.93
CA ALA A 554 7.28 -10.88 3.20
C ALA A 554 5.95 -11.52 3.66
N ASP A 555 5.97 -12.80 4.02
CA ASP A 555 4.84 -13.52 4.61
C ASP A 555 4.40 -12.98 5.98
N GLN A 556 5.21 -12.13 6.60
CA GLN A 556 4.97 -11.45 7.87
C GLN A 556 4.83 -9.92 7.74
N GLY A 557 4.69 -9.40 6.52
CA GLY A 557 4.42 -7.99 6.26
C GLY A 557 5.62 -7.06 6.19
N VAL A 558 6.87 -7.56 6.26
CA VAL A 558 8.09 -6.73 6.16
C VAL A 558 8.15 -5.63 7.25
N ASP A 559 7.53 -5.84 8.40
CA ASP A 559 7.63 -4.94 9.55
C ASP A 559 8.91 -5.21 10.35
N PHE A 560 9.20 -4.44 11.40
CA PHE A 560 10.23 -4.81 12.36
C PHE A 560 9.65 -5.73 13.44
N ASP A 561 10.42 -6.72 13.84
CA ASP A 561 10.05 -7.71 14.85
C ASP A 561 9.63 -7.07 16.19
N PHE A 562 10.32 -6.02 16.62
CA PHE A 562 10.04 -5.29 17.85
C PHE A 562 8.86 -4.29 17.74
N LEU A 563 8.29 -4.10 16.56
CA LEU A 563 7.15 -3.20 16.33
C LEU A 563 5.81 -3.92 16.25
N VAL A 564 5.81 -5.25 16.23
CA VAL A 564 4.58 -6.04 16.24
C VAL A 564 3.84 -5.85 17.57
N GLY A 565 2.53 -5.69 17.49
CA GLY A 565 1.65 -5.45 18.64
C GLY A 565 1.37 -3.97 18.93
N CYS A 566 0.27 -3.72 19.64
CA CYS A 566 -0.12 -2.39 20.09
C CYS A 566 0.53 -2.05 21.44
N ARG A 567 1.14 -0.88 21.53
CA ARG A 567 1.83 -0.41 22.74
C ARG A 567 1.05 0.67 23.51
N GLY A 568 -0.05 1.16 22.92
CA GLY A 568 -0.88 2.22 23.47
C GLY A 568 -0.23 3.61 23.41
N ALA A 569 -0.95 4.60 23.90
CA ALA A 569 -0.58 6.02 23.83
C ALA A 569 -0.14 6.59 25.19
N GLU A 570 0.05 5.76 26.21
CA GLU A 570 0.44 6.26 27.54
C GLU A 570 1.90 6.71 27.56
N VAL A 571 2.14 7.84 28.23
CA VAL A 571 3.49 8.35 28.54
C VAL A 571 3.72 8.24 30.04
N PRO A 572 4.61 7.37 30.50
CA PRO A 572 4.71 7.01 31.92
C PRO A 572 5.45 8.04 32.80
N ARG A 573 5.99 9.11 32.23
CA ARG A 573 6.80 10.10 32.96
C ARG A 573 6.50 11.53 32.52
N ASP A 574 6.55 12.45 33.51
CA ASP A 574 6.57 13.88 33.27
C ASP A 574 7.96 14.34 32.84
N SER A 575 8.03 15.43 32.07
CA SER A 575 9.29 15.97 31.56
C SER A 575 9.86 17.11 32.41
N HIS A 576 9.10 17.62 33.40
CA HIS A 576 9.47 18.81 34.19
C HIS A 576 9.33 18.62 35.71
#